data_3267316c28de63eaccf8befaf5e8fcae
#
_entry.id   3267316c28de63eaccf8befaf5e8fcae
#
_cell.length_a   1.000
_cell.length_b   1.000
_cell.length_c   1.000
_cell.angle_alpha   90.00
_cell.angle_beta   90.00
_cell.angle_gamma   90.00
#
_symmetry.space_group_name_H-M   'P 1'
#
loop_
_entity.id
_entity.type
_entity.pdbx_description
1 polymer ?
#
loop_
_entity_poly.entity_id
_entity_poly.type
_entity_poly.pdbx_seq_one_letter_code
_entity_poly.pdbx_strand_id
1 'polypeptide(L)'
;MYNEKDSSPALPACQGLIKQLCLPNMKKRKYTKTRRAEQQDETRERIVEATVKLHEELGPAKTSIKAIAEAAGVQRLTVYRHFPDDDSLFEACTSHYLGINPPPNMAEWVEIQDASDRSYTALVAFYAYYRQTEKMWAVAYRDVDGLPALQKPMGQFEGYLDMVSEDLVKAWHQTHNLKKQLQVTLRHALRFSTWQSLQQSNLKDQKMAELVQRWLAGIVNQ
;
A
#
# COMPACT_ATOMS: atom_id res chain seq x y z
N MET A 1 -58.88 -5.42 -41.03
CA MET A 1 -59.03 -4.65 -42.29
C MET A 1 -57.66 -4.48 -42.87
N TYR A 2 -57.51 -5.13 -44.03
CA TYR A 2 -56.57 -4.94 -45.17
C TYR A 2 -55.07 -5.10 -44.84
N ASN A 3 -54.40 -6.19 -45.21
CA ASN A 3 -54.10 -6.76 -46.55
C ASN A 3 -53.26 -5.80 -47.38
N GLU A 4 -52.20 -6.15 -47.97
CA GLU A 4 -51.71 -7.20 -48.84
C GLU A 4 -50.31 -6.80 -49.31
N LYS A 5 -49.40 -7.78 -49.44
CA LYS A 5 -48.76 -8.26 -50.68
C LYS A 5 -48.03 -7.16 -51.51
N ASP A 6 -46.90 -7.33 -52.07
CA ASP A 6 -46.44 -8.45 -52.90
C ASP A 6 -44.98 -8.27 -53.34
N SER A 7 -44.34 -9.41 -53.54
CA SER A 7 -43.48 -9.76 -54.66
C SER A 7 -42.10 -9.12 -54.88
N SER A 8 -41.16 -10.02 -54.75
CA SER A 8 -39.89 -10.10 -55.48
C SER A 8 -39.98 -9.80 -57.00
N PRO A 9 -38.83 -9.48 -57.63
CA PRO A 9 -38.16 -10.59 -58.29
C PRO A 9 -36.62 -10.64 -58.10
N ALA A 10 -36.13 -11.83 -58.28
CA ALA A 10 -34.74 -12.25 -58.26
C ALA A 10 -34.01 -11.99 -59.58
N LEU A 11 -32.66 -11.83 -59.43
CA LEU A 11 -31.57 -12.21 -60.35
C LEU A 11 -31.22 -11.23 -61.52
N PRO A 12 -29.97 -11.17 -61.94
CA PRO A 12 -29.03 -12.31 -62.03
C PRO A 12 -27.57 -12.08 -61.53
N ALA A 13 -26.91 -13.17 -61.46
CA ALA A 13 -25.49 -13.37 -61.20
C ALA A 13 -24.56 -12.56 -62.14
N CYS A 14 -23.57 -11.91 -61.55
CA CYS A 14 -22.30 -11.64 -62.18
C CYS A 14 -21.19 -12.28 -61.39
N GLN A 15 -20.78 -13.48 -61.81
CA GLN A 15 -19.46 -14.05 -61.53
C GLN A 15 -18.43 -13.20 -62.27
N GLY A 16 -17.40 -12.80 -61.58
CA GLY A 16 -16.23 -12.25 -62.24
C GLY A 16 -15.33 -11.42 -61.36
N LEU A 17 -14.20 -11.98 -60.97
CA LEU A 17 -12.97 -11.27 -60.65
C LEU A 17 -13.01 -10.17 -59.58
N ILE A 18 -12.78 -10.54 -58.35
CA ILE A 18 -11.98 -9.71 -57.45
C ILE A 18 -10.76 -10.52 -56.98
N LYS A 19 -9.67 -10.21 -57.66
CA LYS A 19 -8.33 -10.56 -57.28
C LYS A 19 -8.05 -10.19 -55.83
N GLN A 20 -7.46 -11.14 -55.11
CA GLN A 20 -6.55 -10.96 -53.98
C GLN A 20 -6.13 -9.50 -53.76
N LEU A 21 -6.81 -8.81 -52.87
CA LEU A 21 -6.26 -7.69 -52.13
C LEU A 21 -5.72 -8.31 -50.82
N CYS A 22 -4.40 -8.48 -50.73
CA CYS A 22 -3.65 -8.74 -49.56
C CYS A 22 -4.07 -7.74 -48.46
N LEU A 23 -4.91 -8.18 -47.55
CA LEU A 23 -5.11 -7.45 -46.29
C LEU A 23 -3.83 -7.57 -45.48
N PRO A 24 -3.17 -6.46 -45.11
CA PRO A 24 -1.99 -6.54 -44.28
C PRO A 24 -2.41 -7.03 -42.89
N ASN A 25 -1.67 -8.00 -42.44
CA ASN A 25 -1.74 -8.78 -41.22
C ASN A 25 -2.04 -7.95 -39.94
N MET A 26 -3.30 -7.62 -39.65
CA MET A 26 -3.74 -6.89 -38.45
C MET A 26 -3.46 -7.66 -37.15
N LYS A 27 -3.28 -8.99 -37.19
CA LYS A 27 -2.94 -9.83 -36.02
C LYS A 27 -1.53 -9.53 -35.47
N LYS A 28 -0.54 -9.23 -36.32
CA LYS A 28 0.83 -8.92 -35.90
C LYS A 28 0.93 -7.63 -35.08
N ARG A 29 0.12 -6.61 -35.42
CA ARG A 29 0.16 -5.28 -34.77
C ARG A 29 -0.43 -5.32 -33.36
N LYS A 30 -1.50 -6.08 -33.10
CA LYS A 30 -2.14 -6.25 -31.79
C LYS A 30 -1.25 -7.05 -30.85
N TYR A 31 -0.66 -8.15 -31.31
CA TYR A 31 0.27 -8.99 -30.53
C TYR A 31 1.55 -8.24 -30.15
N THR A 32 2.14 -7.49 -31.07
CA THR A 32 3.36 -6.69 -30.78
C THR A 32 3.09 -5.57 -29.80
N LYS A 33 1.88 -4.97 -29.81
CA LYS A 33 1.48 -3.90 -28.88
C LYS A 33 1.27 -4.45 -27.48
N THR A 34 0.68 -5.63 -27.32
CA THR A 34 0.50 -6.33 -26.05
C THR A 34 1.85 -6.71 -25.44
N ARG A 35 2.74 -7.36 -26.20
CA ARG A 35 4.07 -7.75 -25.73
C ARG A 35 4.94 -6.56 -25.33
N ARG A 36 4.80 -5.42 -25.99
CA ARG A 36 5.50 -4.18 -25.60
C ARG A 36 4.96 -3.61 -24.28
N ALA A 37 3.65 -3.65 -24.07
CA ALA A 37 3.05 -3.23 -22.82
C ALA A 37 3.51 -4.13 -21.66
N GLU A 38 3.45 -5.45 -21.83
CA GLU A 38 3.94 -6.43 -20.87
C GLU A 38 5.42 -6.19 -20.49
N GLN A 39 6.29 -5.96 -21.46
CA GLN A 39 7.71 -5.64 -21.20
C GLN A 39 7.91 -4.30 -20.48
N GLN A 40 7.03 -3.33 -20.72
CA GLN A 40 7.07 -2.05 -19.99
C GLN A 40 6.64 -2.25 -18.54
N ASP A 41 5.60 -3.03 -18.30
CA ASP A 41 5.10 -3.34 -16.97
C ASP A 41 6.14 -4.15 -16.16
N GLU A 42 6.74 -5.19 -16.77
CA GLU A 42 7.83 -5.96 -16.15
C GLU A 42 9.04 -5.08 -15.79
N THR A 43 9.38 -4.12 -16.66
CA THR A 43 10.49 -3.20 -16.39
C THR A 43 10.15 -2.24 -15.27
N ARG A 44 8.91 -1.74 -15.24
CA ARG A 44 8.42 -0.87 -14.18
C ARG A 44 8.45 -1.59 -12.83
N GLU A 45 7.99 -2.82 -12.77
CA GLU A 45 7.97 -3.65 -11.58
C GLU A 45 9.39 -3.90 -11.03
N ARG A 46 10.34 -4.29 -11.88
CA ARG A 46 11.75 -4.44 -11.47
C ARG A 46 12.36 -3.16 -10.89
N ILE A 47 12.00 -1.99 -11.42
CA ILE A 47 12.48 -0.70 -10.89
C ILE A 47 11.87 -0.48 -9.48
N VAL A 48 10.58 -0.77 -9.29
CA VAL A 48 9.90 -0.63 -8.00
C VAL A 48 10.51 -1.58 -6.96
N GLU A 49 10.67 -2.86 -7.29
CA GLU A 49 11.28 -3.87 -6.41
C GLU A 49 12.71 -3.50 -6.00
N ALA A 50 13.53 -3.07 -6.98
CA ALA A 50 14.89 -2.62 -6.71
C ALA A 50 14.92 -1.39 -5.78
N THR A 51 13.96 -0.47 -5.97
CA THR A 51 13.83 0.73 -5.12
C THR A 51 13.42 0.35 -3.71
N VAL A 52 12.40 -0.50 -3.54
CA VAL A 52 11.95 -0.98 -2.22
C VAL A 52 13.10 -1.63 -1.47
N LYS A 53 13.84 -2.51 -2.13
CA LYS A 53 15.01 -3.18 -1.52
C LYS A 53 16.09 -2.18 -1.07
N LEU A 54 16.44 -1.22 -1.92
CA LEU A 54 17.42 -0.19 -1.58
C LEU A 54 16.93 0.73 -0.46
N HIS A 55 15.63 1.06 -0.44
CA HIS A 55 15.04 1.83 0.66
C HIS A 55 15.15 1.08 1.99
N GLU A 56 14.88 -0.23 1.99
CA GLU A 56 15.00 -1.04 3.21
C GLU A 56 16.46 -1.21 3.68
N GLU A 57 17.42 -1.32 2.75
CA GLU A 57 18.84 -1.53 3.07
C GLU A 57 19.56 -0.24 3.47
N LEU A 58 19.35 0.85 2.72
CA LEU A 58 20.10 2.10 2.86
C LEU A 58 19.29 3.24 3.47
N GLY A 59 17.99 3.19 3.26
CA GLY A 59 17.04 4.25 3.50
C GLY A 59 16.77 5.10 2.24
N PRO A 60 15.57 5.70 2.18
CA PRO A 60 15.15 6.52 1.05
C PRO A 60 16.10 7.68 0.75
N ALA A 61 16.56 8.41 1.77
CA ALA A 61 17.43 9.57 1.60
C ALA A 61 18.81 9.23 1.01
N LYS A 62 19.27 7.99 1.13
CA LYS A 62 20.55 7.51 0.59
C LYS A 62 20.41 6.76 -0.72
N THR A 63 19.20 6.56 -1.21
CA THR A 63 18.93 5.83 -2.44
C THR A 63 18.96 6.78 -3.63
N SER A 64 19.87 6.55 -4.57
CA SER A 64 20.00 7.36 -5.80
C SER A 64 19.39 6.67 -7.00
N ILE A 65 18.90 7.45 -7.97
CA ILE A 65 18.42 6.92 -9.27
C ILE A 65 19.49 6.07 -9.98
N LYS A 66 20.78 6.38 -9.76
CA LYS A 66 21.87 5.55 -10.29
C LYS A 66 21.86 4.16 -9.66
N ALA A 67 21.77 4.07 -8.34
CA ALA A 67 21.74 2.80 -7.63
C ALA A 67 20.48 1.98 -8.00
N ILE A 68 19.32 2.63 -8.13
CA ILE A 68 18.08 1.99 -8.58
C ILE A 68 18.24 1.41 -9.98
N ALA A 69 18.79 2.19 -10.93
CA ALA A 69 18.99 1.74 -12.29
C ALA A 69 19.93 0.52 -12.38
N GLU A 70 21.04 0.56 -11.62
CA GLU A 70 21.99 -0.56 -11.52
C GLU A 70 21.34 -1.81 -10.93
N ALA A 71 20.61 -1.67 -9.83
CA ALA A 71 19.93 -2.79 -9.17
C ALA A 71 18.80 -3.39 -10.04
N ALA A 72 18.05 -2.55 -10.78
CA ALA A 72 17.00 -2.98 -11.68
C ALA A 72 17.52 -3.51 -13.04
N GLY A 73 18.82 -3.41 -13.33
CA GLY A 73 19.42 -3.81 -14.61
C GLY A 73 18.93 -2.96 -15.79
N VAL A 74 18.76 -1.65 -15.58
CA VAL A 74 18.29 -0.69 -16.59
C VAL A 74 19.19 0.55 -16.67
N GLN A 75 19.01 1.36 -17.71
CA GLN A 75 19.66 2.66 -17.77
C GLN A 75 18.88 3.71 -16.95
N ARG A 76 19.56 4.73 -16.39
CA ARG A 76 18.94 5.85 -15.66
C ARG A 76 17.80 6.52 -16.44
N LEU A 77 17.98 6.71 -17.74
CA LEU A 77 16.95 7.27 -18.62
C LEU A 77 15.66 6.40 -18.64
N THR A 78 15.81 5.10 -18.47
CA THR A 78 14.66 4.19 -18.39
C THR A 78 13.90 4.39 -17.08
N VAL A 79 14.60 4.63 -15.96
CA VAL A 79 13.94 4.97 -14.68
C VAL A 79 13.13 6.25 -14.82
N TYR A 80 13.70 7.33 -15.34
CA TYR A 80 13.00 8.61 -15.57
C TYR A 80 11.83 8.50 -16.55
N ARG A 81 11.89 7.60 -17.50
CA ARG A 81 10.76 7.36 -18.43
C ARG A 81 9.56 6.70 -17.74
N HIS A 82 9.80 5.85 -16.75
CA HIS A 82 8.74 5.19 -15.98
C HIS A 82 8.28 6.03 -14.77
N PHE A 83 9.17 6.80 -14.20
CA PHE A 83 8.96 7.63 -13.02
C PHE A 83 9.61 9.00 -13.27
N PRO A 84 8.85 9.97 -13.80
CA PRO A 84 9.38 11.27 -14.20
C PRO A 84 9.81 12.15 -13.02
N ASP A 85 9.30 11.84 -11.82
CA ASP A 85 9.57 12.54 -10.57
C ASP A 85 9.67 11.55 -9.38
N ASP A 86 10.18 12.06 -8.27
CA ASP A 86 10.33 11.28 -7.04
C ASP A 86 8.97 10.86 -6.46
N ASP A 87 7.96 11.72 -6.54
CA ASP A 87 6.62 11.43 -6.00
C ASP A 87 6.01 10.20 -6.65
N SER A 88 6.09 10.08 -7.98
CA SER A 88 5.58 8.93 -8.73
C SER A 88 6.32 7.63 -8.40
N LEU A 89 7.62 7.71 -8.14
CA LEU A 89 8.43 6.58 -7.71
C LEU A 89 8.08 6.16 -6.28
N PHE A 90 7.97 7.12 -5.35
CA PHE A 90 7.60 6.85 -3.96
C PHE A 90 6.20 6.29 -3.84
N GLU A 91 5.23 6.81 -4.59
CA GLU A 91 3.86 6.29 -4.61
C GLU A 91 3.83 4.82 -5.08
N ALA A 92 4.56 4.50 -6.14
CA ALA A 92 4.66 3.13 -6.65
C ALA A 92 5.35 2.19 -5.66
N CYS A 93 6.47 2.61 -5.05
CA CYS A 93 7.19 1.84 -4.04
C CYS A 93 6.34 1.58 -2.80
N THR A 94 5.67 2.62 -2.29
CA THR A 94 4.80 2.51 -1.11
C THR A 94 3.64 1.57 -1.39
N SER A 95 2.98 1.72 -2.54
CA SER A 95 1.88 0.83 -2.95
C SER A 95 2.32 -0.63 -3.05
N HIS A 96 3.47 -0.88 -3.67
CA HIS A 96 4.05 -2.22 -3.78
C HIS A 96 4.40 -2.80 -2.41
N TYR A 97 5.10 -2.03 -1.56
CA TYR A 97 5.50 -2.47 -0.23
C TYR A 97 4.31 -2.81 0.66
N LEU A 98 3.29 -1.92 0.71
CA LEU A 98 2.08 -2.14 1.49
C LEU A 98 1.18 -3.25 0.92
N GLY A 99 1.28 -3.54 -0.39
CA GLY A 99 0.62 -4.68 -1.01
C GLY A 99 1.17 -6.03 -0.52
N ILE A 100 2.48 -6.09 -0.22
CA ILE A 100 3.17 -7.27 0.30
C ILE A 100 3.11 -7.31 1.83
N ASN A 101 3.19 -6.16 2.47
CA ASN A 101 3.19 -5.98 3.93
C ASN A 101 2.02 -5.07 4.34
N PRO A 102 0.77 -5.53 4.25
CA PRO A 102 -0.37 -4.70 4.64
C PRO A 102 -0.35 -4.43 6.14
N PRO A 103 -0.66 -3.20 6.57
CA PRO A 103 -0.84 -2.92 8.00
C PRO A 103 -2.04 -3.71 8.55
N PRO A 104 -2.08 -3.98 9.87
CA PRO A 104 -3.19 -4.68 10.51
C PRO A 104 -4.53 -4.07 10.17
N ASN A 105 -5.53 -4.89 9.90
CA ASN A 105 -6.86 -4.44 9.50
C ASN A 105 -7.78 -4.30 10.72
N MET A 106 -8.51 -3.20 10.82
CA MET A 106 -9.47 -2.95 11.90
C MET A 106 -10.54 -4.05 12.01
N ALA A 107 -10.85 -4.76 10.92
CA ALA A 107 -11.77 -5.90 10.94
C ALA A 107 -11.34 -7.02 11.91
N GLU A 108 -10.08 -7.09 12.30
CA GLU A 108 -9.56 -8.11 13.23
C GLU A 108 -10.03 -7.89 14.68
N TRP A 109 -10.43 -6.65 15.05
CA TRP A 109 -10.82 -6.33 16.43
C TRP A 109 -12.11 -5.54 16.57
N VAL A 110 -12.69 -5.02 15.48
CA VAL A 110 -13.86 -4.13 15.55
C VAL A 110 -15.08 -4.75 16.20
N GLU A 111 -15.25 -6.06 16.05
CA GLU A 111 -16.36 -6.81 16.63
C GLU A 111 -16.16 -7.23 18.10
N ILE A 112 -14.97 -7.03 18.66
CA ILE A 112 -14.66 -7.33 20.06
C ILE A 112 -15.33 -6.27 20.95
N GLN A 113 -16.29 -6.71 21.79
CA GLN A 113 -17.09 -5.82 22.62
C GLN A 113 -16.32 -5.31 23.86
N ASP A 114 -15.49 -6.17 24.47
CA ASP A 114 -14.65 -5.75 25.58
C ASP A 114 -13.56 -4.79 25.10
N ALA A 115 -13.52 -3.59 25.69
CA ALA A 115 -12.62 -2.54 25.26
C ALA A 115 -11.14 -2.85 25.52
N SER A 116 -10.86 -3.58 26.61
CA SER A 116 -9.51 -4.02 26.94
C SER A 116 -9.02 -5.07 25.94
N ASP A 117 -9.82 -6.11 25.68
CA ASP A 117 -9.49 -7.17 24.73
C ASP A 117 -9.37 -6.63 23.30
N ARG A 118 -10.24 -5.70 22.90
CA ARG A 118 -10.18 -5.00 21.62
C ARG A 118 -8.86 -4.24 21.47
N SER A 119 -8.49 -3.45 22.47
CA SER A 119 -7.23 -2.71 22.48
C SER A 119 -6.01 -3.63 22.50
N TYR A 120 -6.08 -4.72 23.26
CA TYR A 120 -5.02 -5.74 23.30
C TYR A 120 -4.80 -6.38 21.93
N THR A 121 -5.87 -6.82 21.28
CA THR A 121 -5.80 -7.47 19.96
C THR A 121 -5.18 -6.53 18.93
N ALA A 122 -5.62 -5.28 18.87
CA ALA A 122 -5.06 -4.29 17.97
C ALA A 122 -3.57 -4.05 18.23
N LEU A 123 -3.16 -3.88 19.50
CA LEU A 123 -1.76 -3.65 19.87
C LEU A 123 -0.87 -4.84 19.51
N VAL A 124 -1.31 -6.07 19.76
CA VAL A 124 -0.54 -7.28 19.39
C VAL A 124 -0.38 -7.35 17.87
N ALA A 125 -1.42 -7.06 17.11
CA ALA A 125 -1.36 -7.05 15.64
C ALA A 125 -0.36 -6.00 15.13
N PHE A 126 -0.40 -4.75 15.65
CA PHE A 126 0.54 -3.70 15.27
C PHE A 126 1.98 -4.02 15.67
N TYR A 127 2.20 -4.60 16.84
CA TYR A 127 3.54 -4.95 17.31
C TYR A 127 4.15 -6.10 16.52
N ALA A 128 3.35 -7.11 16.14
CA ALA A 128 3.77 -8.16 15.23
C ALA A 128 4.10 -7.59 13.83
N TYR A 129 3.28 -6.68 13.32
CA TYR A 129 3.52 -5.98 12.05
C TYR A 129 4.84 -5.19 12.08
N TYR A 130 5.08 -4.40 13.11
CA TYR A 130 6.33 -3.65 13.24
C TYR A 130 7.56 -4.56 13.37
N ARG A 131 7.43 -5.69 14.03
CA ARG A 131 8.50 -6.67 14.12
C ARG A 131 8.89 -7.24 12.75
N GLN A 132 7.93 -7.48 11.90
CA GLN A 132 8.16 -7.98 10.54
C GLN A 132 8.73 -6.91 9.62
N THR A 133 8.35 -5.67 9.82
CA THR A 133 8.62 -4.54 8.93
C THR A 133 9.60 -3.52 9.53
N GLU A 134 10.30 -3.86 10.61
CA GLU A 134 11.14 -2.97 11.42
C GLU A 134 12.12 -2.16 10.58
N LYS A 135 12.84 -2.85 9.67
CA LYS A 135 13.88 -2.21 8.85
C LYS A 135 13.33 -1.05 8.03
N MET A 136 12.22 -1.27 7.32
CA MET A 136 11.59 -0.24 6.49
C MET A 136 11.08 0.93 7.35
N TRP A 137 10.37 0.66 8.45
CA TRP A 137 9.87 1.72 9.32
C TRP A 137 10.99 2.52 9.96
N ALA A 138 12.06 1.87 10.42
CA ALA A 138 13.19 2.56 11.03
C ALA A 138 13.86 3.55 10.07
N VAL A 139 14.07 3.18 8.81
CA VAL A 139 14.65 4.09 7.82
C VAL A 139 13.67 5.16 7.35
N ALA A 140 12.38 4.83 7.22
CA ALA A 140 11.35 5.76 6.82
C ALA A 140 11.18 6.89 7.87
N TYR A 141 11.05 6.54 9.15
CA TYR A 141 10.96 7.54 10.23
C TYR A 141 12.24 8.36 10.42
N ARG A 142 13.40 7.77 10.13
CA ARG A 142 14.67 8.50 10.16
C ARG A 142 14.76 9.57 9.07
N ASP A 143 14.24 9.27 7.88
CA ASP A 143 14.49 10.06 6.67
C ASP A 143 13.33 11.03 6.33
N VAL A 144 12.15 10.89 6.95
CA VAL A 144 10.92 11.61 6.57
C VAL A 144 11.04 13.14 6.63
N ASP A 145 11.75 13.67 7.64
CA ASP A 145 11.87 15.13 7.81
C ASP A 145 12.70 15.79 6.69
N GLY A 146 13.67 15.05 6.14
CA GLY A 146 14.54 15.52 5.07
C GLY A 146 14.07 15.22 3.66
N LEU A 147 12.94 14.51 3.48
CA LEU A 147 12.52 13.98 2.19
C LEU A 147 11.02 14.24 1.90
N PRO A 148 10.69 15.35 1.19
CA PRO A 148 9.29 15.72 0.93
C PRO A 148 8.43 14.61 0.31
N ALA A 149 8.98 13.85 -0.66
CA ALA A 149 8.27 12.75 -1.31
C ALA A 149 7.85 11.62 -0.35
N LEU A 150 8.54 11.47 0.79
CA LEU A 150 8.21 10.49 1.82
C LEU A 150 7.13 10.99 2.81
N GLN A 151 6.97 12.31 2.94
CA GLN A 151 6.03 12.90 3.93
C GLN A 151 4.59 12.51 3.66
N LYS A 152 4.17 12.48 2.38
CA LYS A 152 2.79 12.10 2.01
C LYS A 152 2.43 10.67 2.42
N PRO A 153 3.18 9.62 2.04
CA PRO A 153 2.88 8.25 2.47
C PRO A 153 3.00 8.07 3.99
N MET A 154 3.96 8.71 4.65
CA MET A 154 4.06 8.67 6.10
C MET A 154 2.87 9.34 6.79
N GLY A 155 2.41 10.49 6.29
CA GLY A 155 1.20 11.16 6.77
C GLY A 155 -0.06 10.32 6.60
N GLN A 156 -0.19 9.55 5.53
CA GLN A 156 -1.31 8.62 5.34
C GLN A 156 -1.30 7.50 6.39
N PHE A 157 -0.13 6.94 6.69
CA PHE A 157 0.00 5.92 7.74
C PHE A 157 -0.30 6.49 9.12
N GLU A 158 0.22 7.68 9.46
CA GLU A 158 -0.08 8.36 10.72
C GLU A 158 -1.60 8.63 10.86
N GLY A 159 -2.26 9.06 9.78
CA GLY A 159 -3.72 9.21 9.73
C GLY A 159 -4.48 7.89 9.95
N TYR A 160 -3.94 6.78 9.44
CA TYR A 160 -4.50 5.47 9.75
C TYR A 160 -4.39 5.12 11.24
N LEU A 161 -3.26 5.41 11.88
CA LEU A 161 -3.10 5.21 13.33
C LEU A 161 -4.06 6.10 14.15
N ASP A 162 -4.37 7.32 13.64
CA ASP A 162 -5.38 8.19 14.26
C ASP A 162 -6.77 7.53 14.21
N MET A 163 -7.19 7.00 13.05
CA MET A 163 -8.47 6.29 12.91
C MET A 163 -8.56 5.06 13.81
N VAL A 164 -7.49 4.26 13.88
CA VAL A 164 -7.42 3.08 14.77
C VAL A 164 -7.57 3.49 16.22
N SER A 165 -6.83 4.51 16.67
CA SER A 165 -6.89 4.96 18.06
C SER A 165 -8.26 5.53 18.44
N GLU A 166 -8.93 6.24 17.51
CA GLU A 166 -10.30 6.71 17.71
C GLU A 166 -11.31 5.57 17.84
N ASP A 167 -11.17 4.53 17.03
CA ASP A 167 -11.99 3.34 17.09
C ASP A 167 -11.84 2.62 18.44
N LEU A 168 -10.62 2.41 18.88
CA LEU A 168 -10.32 1.77 20.17
C LEU A 168 -10.89 2.59 21.34
N VAL A 169 -10.73 3.91 21.33
CA VAL A 169 -11.28 4.79 22.40
C VAL A 169 -12.81 4.73 22.47
N LYS A 170 -13.50 4.61 21.33
CA LYS A 170 -14.98 4.51 21.32
C LYS A 170 -15.48 3.31 22.11
N ALA A 171 -14.74 2.20 22.10
CA ALA A 171 -15.12 0.98 22.84
C ALA A 171 -15.12 1.17 24.37
N TRP A 172 -14.32 2.09 24.91
CA TRP A 172 -14.19 2.33 26.36
C TRP A 172 -15.37 3.07 27.00
N HIS A 173 -16.30 3.65 26.24
CA HIS A 173 -17.52 4.34 26.72
C HIS A 173 -17.31 5.32 27.89
N GLN A 174 -16.19 6.03 27.90
CA GLN A 174 -15.77 6.89 29.02
C GLN A 174 -16.24 8.34 28.89
N THR A 175 -16.15 9.10 30.00
CA THR A 175 -16.37 10.55 30.02
C THR A 175 -15.40 11.29 29.11
N HIS A 176 -15.73 12.56 28.75
CA HIS A 176 -14.91 13.36 27.84
C HIS A 176 -13.44 13.48 28.30
N ASN A 177 -13.20 13.66 29.57
CA ASN A 177 -11.84 13.83 30.10
C ASN A 177 -11.00 12.56 30.02
N LEU A 178 -11.58 11.42 30.38
CA LEU A 178 -10.94 10.12 30.28
C LEU A 178 -10.73 9.69 28.80
N LYS A 179 -11.69 10.02 27.93
CA LYS A 179 -11.54 9.81 26.48
C LYS A 179 -10.29 10.48 25.92
N LYS A 180 -10.00 11.74 26.31
CA LYS A 180 -8.81 12.43 25.84
C LYS A 180 -7.52 11.75 26.30
N GLN A 181 -7.47 11.30 27.56
CA GLN A 181 -6.32 10.58 28.10
C GLN A 181 -6.12 9.23 27.40
N LEU A 182 -7.20 8.47 27.20
CA LEU A 182 -7.18 7.22 26.45
C LEU A 182 -6.71 7.42 25.02
N GLN A 183 -7.22 8.46 24.32
CA GLN A 183 -6.83 8.79 22.96
C GLN A 183 -5.32 9.03 22.83
N VAL A 184 -4.77 9.89 23.71
CA VAL A 184 -3.34 10.20 23.70
C VAL A 184 -2.51 8.95 23.99
N THR A 185 -2.94 8.15 24.97
CA THR A 185 -2.21 6.93 25.37
C THR A 185 -2.25 5.86 24.29
N LEU A 186 -3.43 5.56 23.73
CA LEU A 186 -3.57 4.58 22.65
C LEU A 186 -2.83 5.04 21.40
N ARG A 187 -2.97 6.30 21.02
CA ARG A 187 -2.26 6.85 19.87
C ARG A 187 -0.74 6.79 20.04
N HIS A 188 -0.24 7.04 21.25
CA HIS A 188 1.18 6.87 21.58
C HIS A 188 1.59 5.41 21.52
N ALA A 189 0.81 4.50 22.09
CA ALA A 189 1.09 3.07 22.11
C ALA A 189 1.14 2.44 20.71
N LEU A 190 0.34 2.94 19.77
CA LEU A 190 0.31 2.48 18.37
C LEU A 190 1.50 2.98 17.52
N ARG A 191 2.33 3.89 18.02
CA ARG A 191 3.48 4.40 17.24
C ARG A 191 4.59 3.38 17.12
N PHE A 192 5.22 3.37 15.96
CA PHE A 192 6.45 2.58 15.72
C PHE A 192 7.54 2.88 16.75
N SER A 193 7.75 4.15 17.10
CA SER A 193 8.76 4.56 18.10
C SER A 193 8.50 4.00 19.50
N THR A 194 7.23 3.87 19.90
CA THR A 194 6.84 3.26 21.16
C THR A 194 7.15 1.76 21.15
N TRP A 195 6.72 1.04 20.11
CA TRP A 195 7.06 -0.35 19.91
C TRP A 195 8.58 -0.56 19.93
N GLN A 196 9.32 0.25 19.18
CA GLN A 196 10.79 0.16 19.11
C GLN A 196 11.46 0.33 20.48
N SER A 197 10.98 1.28 21.29
CA SER A 197 11.48 1.49 22.65
C SER A 197 11.17 0.29 23.57
N LEU A 198 9.95 -0.24 23.50
CA LEU A 198 9.56 -1.42 24.31
C LEU A 198 10.30 -2.68 23.87
N GLN A 199 10.51 -2.87 22.58
CA GLN A 199 11.21 -4.02 22.02
C GLN A 199 12.68 -4.10 22.50
N GLN A 200 13.34 -2.96 22.74
CA GLN A 200 14.70 -2.91 23.32
C GLN A 200 14.80 -3.59 24.69
N SER A 201 13.68 -3.70 25.40
CA SER A 201 13.60 -4.42 26.69
C SER A 201 13.42 -5.94 26.55
N ASN A 202 13.58 -6.50 25.35
CA ASN A 202 13.42 -7.93 25.01
C ASN A 202 12.03 -8.51 25.40
N LEU A 203 11.01 -7.67 25.44
CA LEU A 203 9.62 -8.11 25.66
C LEU A 203 9.04 -8.68 24.37
N LYS A 204 8.23 -9.74 24.50
CA LYS A 204 7.39 -10.25 23.40
C LYS A 204 6.22 -9.30 23.15
N ASP A 205 5.68 -9.31 21.94
CA ASP A 205 4.58 -8.42 21.52
C ASP A 205 3.38 -8.45 22.48
N GLN A 206 2.99 -9.64 22.93
CA GLN A 206 1.91 -9.84 23.90
C GLN A 206 2.25 -9.15 25.26
N LYS A 207 3.50 -9.26 25.72
CA LYS A 207 3.91 -8.64 26.98
C LYS A 207 3.97 -7.12 26.90
N MET A 208 4.33 -6.58 25.74
CA MET A 208 4.28 -5.14 25.49
C MET A 208 2.82 -4.66 25.47
N ALA A 209 1.92 -5.39 24.81
CA ALA A 209 0.49 -5.08 24.80
C ALA A 209 -0.13 -5.16 26.21
N GLU A 210 0.19 -6.19 27.01
CA GLU A 210 -0.23 -6.28 28.42
C GLU A 210 0.28 -5.10 29.28
N LEU A 211 1.47 -4.59 29.00
CA LEU A 211 2.00 -3.40 29.68
C LEU A 211 1.16 -2.17 29.35
N VAL A 212 0.81 -1.98 28.07
CA VAL A 212 -0.06 -0.88 27.63
C VAL A 212 -1.46 -1.00 28.25
N GLN A 213 -2.01 -2.22 28.34
CA GLN A 213 -3.29 -2.42 29.04
C GLN A 213 -3.27 -1.92 30.49
N ARG A 214 -2.16 -2.10 31.20
CA ARG A 214 -2.00 -1.54 32.57
C ARG A 214 -1.99 -0.01 32.58
N TRP A 215 -1.41 0.63 31.54
CA TRP A 215 -1.49 2.08 31.41
C TRP A 215 -2.95 2.54 31.21
N LEU A 216 -3.70 1.83 30.33
CA LEU A 216 -5.11 2.15 30.08
C LEU A 216 -5.98 1.91 31.32
N ALA A 217 -5.77 0.80 32.03
CA ALA A 217 -6.47 0.50 33.28
C ALA A 217 -6.18 1.55 34.36
N GLY A 218 -4.97 2.07 34.45
CA GLY A 218 -4.61 3.17 35.35
C GLY A 218 -5.33 4.47 35.05
N ILE A 219 -5.77 4.71 33.81
CA ILE A 219 -6.58 5.87 33.42
C ILE A 219 -8.04 5.67 33.81
N VAL A 220 -8.58 4.46 33.61
CA VAL A 220 -10.02 4.17 33.74
C VAL A 220 -10.42 3.96 35.21
N ASN A 221 -9.50 3.51 36.08
CA ASN A 221 -9.76 3.22 37.49
C ASN A 221 -9.45 4.39 38.44
N GLN A 222 -9.24 5.59 37.90
CA GLN A 222 -9.10 6.84 38.69
C GLN A 222 -10.48 7.37 39.07
#